data_6734023ee7b2e101c35c5e30232a92c2
#
_entry.id   6734023ee7b2e101c35c5e30232a92c2
#
_cell.length_a   1.000
_cell.length_b   1.000
_cell.length_c   1.000
_cell.angle_alpha   90.00
_cell.angle_beta   90.00
_cell.angle_gamma   90.00
#
_symmetry.space_group_name_H-M   'P 1'
#
loop_
_entity.id
_entity.type
_entity.pdbx_description
1 polymer ?
#
loop_
_entity_poly.entity_id
_entity_poly.type
_entity_poly.pdbx_seq_one_letter_code
_entity_poly.pdbx_strand_id
1 'polypeptide(L)'
;MPAASSHPDSENLTFKTFLDLLNEEAPEVHAIQHILVRLEADGLGDQALSILRQRRPRSGAQREGWNRLRTGLEAAVERARALRMQRWQLDPGRRTLRFCFEVRPPACELNPSALLHALVQSFLEAGLPLAMGLEKVPRPVVSLGPPLPLGAQGAREWVDCGLREPSPVPAQDWPARLAPHCPAGLRILEGCLVPNHGSSLVDLARRARWQWSCPDALLDLARTRLEAFLSASSFEIEKTGKVEGRKGVKRIEVRSSIQDMAWRGNVLTFTMPIQPGEVPSPPKLLAGILGVDPGQIKNLTRLEVILGEDPRLEDAHKYETKLHNIYEDAVLLESDGLVQLVEDDDELLLDR
;
A
#
# COMPACT_ATOMS: atom_id res chain seq x y z
N MET A 1 -16.79 -22.13 7.83
CA MET A 1 -17.83 -21.93 8.85
C MET A 1 -19.12 -21.51 8.17
N PRO A 2 -20.29 -22.05 8.49
CA PRO A 2 -21.53 -21.60 7.88
C PRO A 2 -21.86 -20.20 8.41
N ALA A 3 -22.11 -19.28 7.49
CA ALA A 3 -22.64 -17.96 7.78
C ALA A 3 -23.92 -18.13 8.62
N ALA A 4 -23.97 -17.44 9.76
CA ALA A 4 -25.19 -17.32 10.54
C ALA A 4 -26.29 -16.83 9.58
N SER A 5 -27.30 -17.66 9.37
CA SER A 5 -28.47 -17.30 8.60
C SER A 5 -29.22 -16.22 9.39
N SER A 6 -28.98 -14.96 9.06
CA SER A 6 -29.87 -13.86 9.47
C SER A 6 -31.23 -14.19 8.87
N HIS A 7 -32.24 -14.41 9.72
CA HIS A 7 -33.60 -14.64 9.29
C HIS A 7 -34.08 -13.38 8.53
N PRO A 8 -34.50 -13.49 7.26
CA PRO A 8 -34.92 -12.34 6.45
C PRO A 8 -36.13 -11.59 7.07
N ASP A 9 -36.86 -12.21 7.98
CA ASP A 9 -38.00 -11.63 8.67
C ASP A 9 -37.62 -10.65 9.79
N SER A 10 -36.44 -10.80 10.44
CA SER A 10 -35.98 -9.90 11.49
C SER A 10 -35.48 -8.56 10.95
N GLU A 11 -34.77 -8.59 9.83
CA GLU A 11 -34.28 -7.36 9.15
C GLU A 11 -35.44 -6.47 8.72
N ASN A 12 -36.52 -7.08 8.22
CA ASN A 12 -37.71 -6.36 7.79
C ASN A 12 -38.47 -5.73 8.96
N LEU A 13 -38.46 -6.36 10.15
CA LEU A 13 -39.16 -5.85 11.34
C LEU A 13 -38.41 -4.64 11.94
N THR A 14 -37.09 -4.68 12.09
CA THR A 14 -36.27 -3.55 12.60
C THR A 14 -36.42 -2.34 11.69
N PHE A 15 -36.35 -2.53 10.38
CA PHE A 15 -36.50 -1.47 9.41
C PHE A 15 -37.91 -0.87 9.38
N LYS A 16 -38.93 -1.70 9.51
CA LYS A 16 -40.32 -1.27 9.62
C LYS A 16 -40.53 -0.39 10.86
N THR A 17 -40.08 -0.86 12.03
CA THR A 17 -40.13 -0.09 13.29
C THR A 17 -39.41 1.25 13.17
N PHE A 18 -38.26 1.30 12.51
CA PHE A 18 -37.55 2.54 12.23
C PHE A 18 -38.36 3.50 11.36
N LEU A 19 -39.00 3.01 10.30
CA LEU A 19 -39.83 3.83 9.41
C LEU A 19 -41.09 4.34 10.11
N ASP A 20 -41.68 3.53 10.98
CA ASP A 20 -42.85 3.92 11.79
C ASP A 20 -42.46 5.06 12.76
N LEU A 21 -41.32 4.92 13.43
CA LEU A 21 -40.78 5.95 14.33
C LEU A 21 -40.47 7.28 13.64
N LEU A 22 -40.04 7.22 12.36
CA LEU A 22 -39.83 8.40 11.53
C LEU A 22 -41.13 9.15 11.20
N ASN A 23 -42.26 8.49 11.23
CA ASN A 23 -43.57 9.07 10.94
C ASN A 23 -44.27 9.60 12.17
N GLU A 24 -43.81 9.28 13.38
CA GLU A 24 -44.33 9.82 14.64
C GLU A 24 -44.07 11.32 14.75
N GLU A 25 -45.02 12.05 15.31
CA GLU A 25 -44.92 13.51 15.46
C GLU A 25 -43.94 13.90 16.58
N ALA A 26 -43.85 13.10 17.65
CA ALA A 26 -42.92 13.27 18.76
C ALA A 26 -42.44 11.89 19.29
N PRO A 27 -41.48 11.23 18.62
CA PRO A 27 -41.04 9.92 19.06
C PRO A 27 -40.38 9.96 20.43
N GLU A 28 -40.74 9.00 21.28
CA GLU A 28 -40.19 8.89 22.61
C GLU A 28 -38.68 8.60 22.59
N VAL A 29 -37.94 9.21 23.53
CA VAL A 29 -36.48 9.06 23.63
C VAL A 29 -36.09 7.59 23.79
N HIS A 30 -36.87 6.82 24.58
CA HIS A 30 -36.59 5.41 24.81
C HIS A 30 -36.78 4.58 23.53
N ALA A 31 -37.81 4.86 22.75
CA ALA A 31 -38.04 4.20 21.45
C ALA A 31 -36.90 4.49 20.45
N ILE A 32 -36.41 5.73 20.44
CA ILE A 32 -35.23 6.12 19.62
C ILE A 32 -34.00 5.32 20.05
N GLN A 33 -33.71 5.24 21.36
CA GLN A 33 -32.55 4.50 21.84
C GLN A 33 -32.66 3.01 21.50
N HIS A 34 -33.82 2.41 21.70
CA HIS A 34 -34.04 1.00 21.39
C HIS A 34 -33.83 0.67 19.91
N ILE A 35 -34.36 1.51 18.99
CA ILE A 35 -34.18 1.27 17.55
C ILE A 35 -32.73 1.47 17.09
N LEU A 36 -32.00 2.43 17.69
CA LEU A 36 -30.59 2.64 17.40
C LEU A 36 -29.75 1.42 17.74
N VAL A 37 -29.98 0.82 18.92
CA VAL A 37 -29.27 -0.40 19.34
C VAL A 37 -29.56 -1.56 18.36
N ARG A 38 -30.80 -1.73 17.93
CA ARG A 38 -31.18 -2.75 16.96
C ARG A 38 -30.58 -2.54 15.59
N LEU A 39 -30.65 -1.31 15.06
CA LEU A 39 -30.06 -0.98 13.77
C LEU A 39 -28.53 -1.17 13.76
N GLU A 40 -27.87 -0.91 14.90
CA GLU A 40 -26.45 -1.16 15.07
C GLU A 40 -26.16 -2.67 15.08
N ALA A 41 -26.92 -3.46 15.85
CA ALA A 41 -26.77 -4.91 15.94
C ALA A 41 -27.03 -5.61 14.59
N ASP A 42 -28.05 -5.15 13.85
CA ASP A 42 -28.43 -5.73 12.56
C ASP A 42 -27.56 -5.19 11.39
N GLY A 43 -26.64 -4.28 11.65
CA GLY A 43 -25.77 -3.68 10.62
C GLY A 43 -26.49 -2.74 9.64
N LEU A 44 -27.69 -2.28 9.98
CA LEU A 44 -28.57 -1.48 9.13
C LEU A 44 -28.38 0.05 9.29
N GLY A 45 -27.40 0.48 10.08
CA GLY A 45 -27.16 1.89 10.39
C GLY A 45 -26.93 2.78 9.17
N ASP A 46 -26.14 2.34 8.19
CA ASP A 46 -25.84 3.09 6.97
C ASP A 46 -27.10 3.28 6.10
N GLN A 47 -27.95 2.24 5.99
CA GLN A 47 -29.20 2.33 5.24
C GLN A 47 -30.20 3.28 5.91
N ALA A 48 -30.34 3.18 7.23
CA ALA A 48 -31.19 4.06 8.02
C ALA A 48 -30.75 5.53 7.90
N LEU A 49 -29.45 5.78 7.97
CA LEU A 49 -28.87 7.12 7.82
C LEU A 49 -29.10 7.69 6.42
N SER A 50 -28.98 6.86 5.38
CA SER A 50 -29.28 7.25 3.99
C SER A 50 -30.74 7.70 3.83
N ILE A 51 -31.70 6.99 4.43
CA ILE A 51 -33.11 7.33 4.41
C ILE A 51 -33.36 8.65 5.14
N LEU A 52 -32.75 8.86 6.31
CA LEU A 52 -32.88 10.13 7.04
C LEU A 52 -32.37 11.33 6.24
N ARG A 53 -31.31 11.15 5.47
CA ARG A 53 -30.75 12.22 4.61
C ARG A 53 -31.67 12.57 3.43
N GLN A 54 -32.46 11.63 2.94
CA GLN A 54 -33.36 11.81 1.79
C GLN A 54 -34.73 12.37 2.21
N ARG A 55 -35.16 12.20 3.46
CA ARG A 55 -36.44 12.65 3.99
C ARG A 55 -36.30 13.97 4.75
N ARG A 56 -37.42 14.68 4.91
CA ARG A 56 -37.50 15.93 5.71
C ARG A 56 -38.60 15.81 6.76
N PRO A 57 -38.37 16.30 7.99
CA PRO A 57 -39.41 16.36 9.03
C PRO A 57 -40.57 17.28 8.60
N ARG A 58 -41.77 16.89 8.97
CA ARG A 58 -43.03 17.62 8.62
C ARG A 58 -43.37 18.73 9.61
N SER A 59 -42.90 18.62 10.87
CA SER A 59 -43.20 19.59 11.94
C SER A 59 -41.91 19.91 12.74
N GLY A 60 -42.02 20.93 13.62
CA GLY A 60 -40.92 21.30 14.55
C GLY A 60 -40.65 20.25 15.61
N ALA A 61 -41.70 19.61 16.16
CA ALA A 61 -41.58 18.55 17.15
C ALA A 61 -40.89 17.28 16.51
N GLN A 62 -41.31 16.91 15.30
CA GLN A 62 -40.70 15.83 14.57
C GLN A 62 -39.22 16.09 14.28
N ARG A 63 -38.84 17.35 14.04
CA ARG A 63 -37.44 17.72 13.76
C ARG A 63 -36.50 17.38 14.91
N GLU A 64 -36.93 17.53 16.14
CA GLU A 64 -36.10 17.19 17.32
C GLU A 64 -35.85 15.70 17.41
N GLY A 65 -36.88 14.86 17.26
CA GLY A 65 -36.75 13.41 17.20
C GLY A 65 -35.81 12.94 16.07
N TRP A 66 -35.97 13.54 14.89
CA TRP A 66 -35.14 13.26 13.73
C TRP A 66 -33.68 13.65 13.96
N ASN A 67 -33.40 14.79 14.59
CA ASN A 67 -32.03 15.18 14.93
C ASN A 67 -31.39 14.20 15.91
N ARG A 68 -32.13 13.72 16.91
CA ARG A 68 -31.65 12.69 17.86
C ARG A 68 -31.37 11.38 17.15
N LEU A 69 -32.26 10.91 16.28
CA LEU A 69 -32.05 9.71 15.47
C LEU A 69 -30.82 9.85 14.57
N ARG A 70 -30.67 10.95 13.88
CA ARG A 70 -29.53 11.21 13.00
C ARG A 70 -28.21 11.18 13.77
N THR A 71 -28.11 11.95 14.86
CA THR A 71 -26.90 11.99 15.69
C THR A 71 -26.57 10.62 16.27
N GLY A 72 -27.59 9.87 16.73
CA GLY A 72 -27.38 8.52 17.24
C GLY A 72 -26.92 7.55 16.17
N LEU A 73 -27.51 7.60 14.96
CA LEU A 73 -27.11 6.76 13.84
C LEU A 73 -25.71 7.09 13.32
N GLU A 74 -25.37 8.38 13.22
CA GLU A 74 -24.02 8.80 12.85
C GLU A 74 -22.99 8.24 13.85
N ALA A 75 -23.27 8.34 15.15
CA ALA A 75 -22.40 7.77 16.18
C ALA A 75 -22.34 6.23 16.13
N ALA A 76 -23.47 5.54 15.89
CA ALA A 76 -23.51 4.09 15.76
C ALA A 76 -22.74 3.60 14.53
N VAL A 77 -22.91 4.25 13.38
CA VAL A 77 -22.18 3.95 12.15
C VAL A 77 -20.67 4.14 12.34
N GLU A 78 -20.26 5.23 13.00
CA GLU A 78 -18.84 5.47 13.28
C GLU A 78 -18.26 4.45 14.27
N ARG A 79 -19.01 4.02 15.31
CA ARG A 79 -18.58 2.94 16.21
C ARG A 79 -18.43 1.61 15.46
N ALA A 80 -19.41 1.23 14.67
CA ALA A 80 -19.38 0.00 13.88
C ALA A 80 -18.21 0.02 12.87
N ARG A 81 -17.93 1.18 12.29
CA ARG A 81 -16.79 1.38 11.41
C ARG A 81 -15.46 1.26 12.14
N ALA A 82 -15.35 1.88 13.33
CA ALA A 82 -14.15 1.79 14.16
C ALA A 82 -13.88 0.34 14.58
N LEU A 83 -14.91 -0.42 15.00
CA LEU A 83 -14.79 -1.83 15.34
C LEU A 83 -14.38 -2.70 14.13
N ARG A 84 -14.97 -2.46 12.95
CA ARG A 84 -14.56 -3.17 11.73
C ARG A 84 -13.09 -2.86 11.36
N MET A 85 -12.67 -1.60 11.50
CA MET A 85 -11.27 -1.21 11.28
C MET A 85 -10.34 -1.88 12.29
N GLN A 86 -10.72 -1.92 13.57
CA GLN A 86 -9.92 -2.57 14.61
C GLN A 86 -9.83 -4.08 14.35
N ARG A 87 -10.93 -4.76 14.06
CA ARG A 87 -10.95 -6.19 13.69
C ARG A 87 -10.07 -6.45 12.46
N TRP A 88 -10.18 -5.62 11.42
CA TRP A 88 -9.32 -5.73 10.24
C TRP A 88 -7.83 -5.51 10.55
N GLN A 89 -7.51 -4.59 11.46
CA GLN A 89 -6.12 -4.36 11.87
C GLN A 89 -5.53 -5.53 12.66
N LEU A 90 -6.35 -6.22 13.43
CA LEU A 90 -5.97 -7.39 14.22
C LEU A 90 -6.08 -8.71 13.44
N ASP A 91 -6.70 -8.70 12.25
CA ASP A 91 -6.87 -9.90 11.43
C ASP A 91 -5.50 -10.44 10.97
N PRO A 92 -5.08 -11.64 11.42
CA PRO A 92 -3.85 -12.26 10.95
C PRO A 92 -3.86 -12.56 9.45
N GLY A 93 -5.05 -12.71 8.87
CA GLY A 93 -5.26 -12.85 7.43
C GLY A 93 -5.15 -11.57 6.63
N ARG A 94 -4.94 -10.42 7.28
CA ARG A 94 -4.78 -9.13 6.61
C ARG A 94 -3.68 -9.18 5.55
N ARG A 95 -3.99 -8.64 4.39
CA ARG A 95 -3.07 -8.60 3.24
C ARG A 95 -2.80 -7.17 2.83
N THR A 96 -1.61 -6.96 2.28
CA THR A 96 -1.21 -5.75 1.56
C THR A 96 -1.46 -5.98 0.08
N LEU A 97 -2.02 -5.01 -0.60
CA LEU A 97 -2.19 -5.06 -2.05
C LEU A 97 -0.92 -4.53 -2.71
N ARG A 98 -0.21 -5.39 -3.41
CA ARG A 98 1.02 -5.08 -4.16
C ARG A 98 0.70 -4.91 -5.62
N PHE A 99 1.13 -3.80 -6.21
CA PHE A 99 1.02 -3.55 -7.64
C PHE A 99 2.39 -3.55 -8.31
N CYS A 100 2.42 -4.16 -9.50
CA CYS A 100 3.47 -3.93 -10.49
C CYS A 100 3.01 -2.81 -11.44
N PHE A 101 3.87 -1.84 -11.73
CA PHE A 101 3.52 -0.71 -12.58
C PHE A 101 4.67 -0.29 -13.49
N GLU A 102 4.33 0.38 -14.57
CA GLU A 102 5.23 0.93 -15.56
C GLU A 102 5.32 2.45 -15.43
N VAL A 103 6.54 2.99 -15.62
CA VAL A 103 6.83 4.41 -15.64
C VAL A 103 7.47 4.78 -16.98
N ARG A 104 6.80 5.59 -17.77
CA ARG A 104 7.23 6.08 -19.08
C ARG A 104 7.19 7.61 -19.14
N PRO A 105 7.69 8.26 -20.18
CA PRO A 105 7.47 9.70 -20.37
C PRO A 105 5.95 10.02 -20.46
N PRO A 106 5.46 11.11 -19.82
CA PRO A 106 6.26 12.10 -19.08
C PRO A 106 6.50 11.75 -17.60
N ALA A 107 5.91 10.66 -17.09
CA ALA A 107 5.94 10.33 -15.66
C ALA A 107 7.35 10.01 -15.13
N CYS A 108 8.30 9.60 -15.98
CA CYS A 108 9.69 9.35 -15.56
C CYS A 108 10.45 10.65 -15.15
N GLU A 109 9.89 11.82 -15.44
CA GLU A 109 10.43 13.11 -14.99
C GLU A 109 9.94 13.50 -13.58
N LEU A 110 9.05 12.73 -12.99
CA LEU A 110 8.59 12.93 -11.62
C LEU A 110 9.67 12.47 -10.63
N ASN A 111 9.92 13.28 -9.62
CA ASN A 111 10.71 12.81 -8.48
C ASN A 111 9.92 11.77 -7.66
N PRO A 112 10.58 10.96 -6.80
CA PRO A 112 9.90 9.88 -6.07
C PRO A 112 8.69 10.32 -5.25
N SER A 113 8.72 11.53 -4.67
CA SER A 113 7.60 12.07 -3.89
C SER A 113 6.41 12.43 -4.79
N ALA A 114 6.66 13.05 -5.94
CA ALA A 114 5.62 13.39 -6.92
C ALA A 114 5.03 12.12 -7.57
N LEU A 115 5.86 11.12 -7.85
CA LEU A 115 5.42 9.82 -8.36
C LEU A 115 4.50 9.10 -7.35
N LEU A 116 4.91 9.06 -6.07
CA LEU A 116 4.08 8.50 -5.00
C LEU A 116 2.74 9.23 -4.89
N HIS A 117 2.77 10.57 -4.93
CA HIS A 117 1.55 11.38 -4.88
C HIS A 117 0.61 11.06 -6.05
N ALA A 118 1.12 10.98 -7.27
CA ALA A 118 0.34 10.65 -8.46
C ALA A 118 -0.33 9.26 -8.35
N LEU A 119 0.41 8.25 -7.86
CA LEU A 119 -0.14 6.92 -7.61
C LEU A 119 -1.23 6.94 -6.54
N VAL A 120 -0.99 7.62 -5.41
CA VAL A 120 -1.97 7.73 -4.32
C VAL A 120 -3.27 8.39 -4.81
N GLN A 121 -3.18 9.45 -5.60
CA GLN A 121 -4.36 10.08 -6.19
C GLN A 121 -5.12 9.12 -7.09
N SER A 122 -4.44 8.40 -7.99
CA SER A 122 -5.05 7.39 -8.85
C SER A 122 -5.77 6.30 -8.04
N PHE A 123 -5.18 5.84 -6.94
CA PHE A 123 -5.78 4.83 -6.07
C PHE A 123 -7.02 5.34 -5.36
N LEU A 124 -6.99 6.57 -4.84
CA LEU A 124 -8.14 7.20 -4.16
C LEU A 124 -9.29 7.46 -5.14
N GLU A 125 -9.00 7.98 -6.33
CA GLU A 125 -10.01 8.24 -7.36
C GLU A 125 -10.68 6.97 -7.87
N ALA A 126 -9.93 5.87 -7.97
CA ALA A 126 -10.47 4.54 -8.31
C ALA A 126 -11.25 3.88 -7.16
N GLY A 127 -11.24 4.47 -5.97
CA GLY A 127 -11.95 3.94 -4.79
C GLY A 127 -11.21 2.80 -4.09
N LEU A 128 -9.87 2.73 -4.19
CA LEU A 128 -9.07 1.77 -3.42
C LEU A 128 -9.16 2.12 -1.93
N PRO A 129 -9.56 1.17 -1.04
CA PRO A 129 -9.74 1.42 0.39
C PRO A 129 -8.40 1.48 1.12
N LEU A 130 -7.61 2.54 0.90
CA LEU A 130 -6.30 2.73 1.51
C LEU A 130 -6.41 2.89 3.03
N ALA A 131 -5.54 2.20 3.76
CA ALA A 131 -5.31 2.46 5.17
C ALA A 131 -4.62 3.81 5.36
N MET A 132 -4.92 4.48 6.48
CA MET A 132 -4.28 5.72 6.87
C MET A 132 -3.33 5.44 8.03
N GLY A 133 -2.14 6.03 7.99
CA GLY A 133 -1.19 5.98 9.10
C GLY A 133 -1.70 6.72 10.34
N LEU A 134 -1.14 6.37 11.49
CA LEU A 134 -1.51 6.95 12.80
C LEU A 134 -0.74 8.25 13.13
N GLU A 135 -0.09 8.85 12.15
CA GLU A 135 0.68 10.07 12.32
C GLU A 135 -0.24 11.27 12.66
N LYS A 136 0.34 12.36 13.20
CA LYS A 136 -0.39 13.60 13.52
C LYS A 136 -1.18 14.15 12.32
N VAL A 137 -0.65 13.97 11.12
CA VAL A 137 -1.37 14.21 9.85
C VAL A 137 -1.47 12.86 9.15
N PRO A 138 -2.64 12.20 9.18
CA PRO A 138 -2.81 10.88 8.58
C PRO A 138 -2.46 10.89 7.09
N ARG A 139 -1.63 9.94 6.68
CA ARG A 139 -1.26 9.73 5.27
C ARG A 139 -1.64 8.33 4.84
N PRO A 140 -2.00 8.13 3.56
CA PRO A 140 -2.20 6.79 3.02
C PRO A 140 -0.96 5.91 3.24
N VAL A 141 -1.19 4.68 3.69
CA VAL A 141 -0.12 3.67 3.87
C VAL A 141 0.21 3.11 2.50
N VAL A 142 1.09 3.80 1.80
CA VAL A 142 1.57 3.41 0.46
C VAL A 142 3.09 3.53 0.45
N SER A 143 3.79 2.49 0.01
CA SER A 143 5.25 2.47 -0.07
C SER A 143 5.72 2.04 -1.45
N LEU A 144 6.63 2.82 -2.02
CA LEU A 144 7.29 2.49 -3.27
C LEU A 144 8.47 1.54 -3.03
N GLY A 145 8.78 0.74 -4.05
CA GLY A 145 10.07 0.08 -4.16
C GLY A 145 11.24 1.08 -4.24
N PRO A 146 12.47 0.58 -4.49
CA PRO A 146 13.65 1.44 -4.61
C PRO A 146 13.46 2.53 -5.66
N PRO A 147 13.85 3.78 -5.36
CA PRO A 147 13.56 4.91 -6.25
C PRO A 147 14.24 4.76 -7.62
N LEU A 148 13.54 5.20 -8.66
CA LEU A 148 14.11 5.35 -9.99
C LEU A 148 14.98 6.62 -10.04
N PRO A 149 16.13 6.60 -10.73
CA PRO A 149 16.83 7.83 -11.11
C PRO A 149 15.91 8.72 -11.97
N LEU A 150 15.98 10.02 -11.75
CA LEU A 150 15.19 10.99 -12.52
C LEU A 150 15.45 10.84 -14.02
N GLY A 151 14.40 10.81 -14.82
CA GLY A 151 14.44 10.60 -16.27
C GLY A 151 14.62 9.13 -16.70
N ALA A 152 14.88 8.20 -15.77
CA ALA A 152 14.91 6.78 -16.08
C ALA A 152 13.50 6.20 -16.17
N GLN A 153 13.27 5.33 -17.13
CA GLN A 153 12.02 4.60 -17.29
C GLN A 153 12.02 3.34 -16.40
N GLY A 154 10.84 2.91 -15.97
CA GLY A 154 10.63 1.64 -15.26
C GLY A 154 9.64 0.77 -15.99
N ALA A 155 10.03 -0.45 -16.36
CA ALA A 155 9.12 -1.37 -17.03
C ALA A 155 8.30 -2.20 -16.04
N ARG A 156 8.86 -2.52 -14.87
CA ARG A 156 8.21 -3.29 -13.80
C ARG A 156 8.68 -2.78 -12.44
N GLU A 157 7.99 -1.76 -11.96
CA GLU A 157 8.19 -1.16 -10.65
C GLU A 157 7.17 -1.71 -9.65
N TRP A 158 7.43 -1.57 -8.36
CA TRP A 158 6.57 -2.10 -7.33
C TRP A 158 6.10 -1.03 -6.35
N VAL A 159 4.82 -1.16 -5.92
CA VAL A 159 4.22 -0.34 -4.88
C VAL A 159 3.33 -1.20 -4.00
N ASP A 160 3.43 -1.03 -2.69
CA ASP A 160 2.60 -1.69 -1.69
C ASP A 160 1.57 -0.70 -1.13
N CYS A 161 0.33 -1.16 -1.04
CA CYS A 161 -0.82 -0.42 -0.54
C CYS A 161 -1.42 -1.14 0.66
N GLY A 162 -1.31 -0.55 1.85
CA GLY A 162 -2.04 -0.99 3.03
C GLY A 162 -3.54 -0.74 2.84
N LEU A 163 -4.36 -1.74 3.17
CA LEU A 163 -5.81 -1.64 3.08
C LEU A 163 -6.44 -1.44 4.46
N ARG A 164 -7.44 -0.57 4.56
CA ARG A 164 -8.22 -0.36 5.80
C ARG A 164 -9.31 -1.41 5.99
N GLU A 165 -9.73 -2.07 4.91
CA GLU A 165 -10.77 -3.08 4.82
C GLU A 165 -10.47 -4.02 3.65
N PRO A 166 -11.07 -5.22 3.59
CA PRO A 166 -10.90 -6.12 2.45
C PRO A 166 -11.17 -5.41 1.12
N SER A 167 -10.36 -5.74 0.11
CA SER A 167 -10.55 -5.19 -1.22
C SER A 167 -11.94 -5.57 -1.77
N PRO A 168 -12.72 -4.61 -2.29
CA PRO A 168 -14.04 -4.88 -2.86
C PRO A 168 -13.99 -5.66 -4.19
N VAL A 169 -12.81 -5.73 -4.81
CA VAL A 169 -12.58 -6.46 -6.05
C VAL A 169 -11.32 -7.31 -5.94
N PRO A 170 -11.21 -8.43 -6.70
CA PRO A 170 -10.01 -9.23 -6.77
C PRO A 170 -8.77 -8.40 -7.16
N ALA A 171 -7.60 -8.78 -6.63
CA ALA A 171 -6.37 -8.01 -6.84
C ALA A 171 -6.00 -7.85 -8.32
N GLN A 172 -6.25 -8.88 -9.14
CA GLN A 172 -5.98 -8.88 -10.58
C GLN A 172 -6.89 -7.95 -11.40
N ASP A 173 -8.02 -7.50 -10.86
CA ASP A 173 -8.99 -6.64 -11.56
C ASP A 173 -8.68 -5.15 -11.38
N TRP A 174 -7.86 -4.81 -10.39
CA TRP A 174 -7.47 -3.43 -10.12
C TRP A 174 -6.77 -2.72 -11.26
N PRO A 175 -5.85 -3.34 -12.04
CA PRO A 175 -5.21 -2.66 -13.18
C PRO A 175 -6.21 -2.05 -14.16
N ALA A 176 -7.26 -2.78 -14.52
CA ALA A 176 -8.31 -2.26 -15.41
C ALA A 176 -9.10 -1.10 -14.77
N ARG A 177 -9.39 -1.22 -13.46
CA ARG A 177 -10.11 -0.18 -12.71
C ARG A 177 -9.28 1.08 -12.49
N LEU A 178 -7.97 0.95 -12.35
CA LEU A 178 -7.04 2.07 -12.13
C LEU A 178 -6.68 2.80 -13.44
N ALA A 179 -6.72 2.11 -14.57
CA ALA A 179 -6.29 2.66 -15.87
C ALA A 179 -6.90 4.04 -16.21
N PRO A 180 -8.19 4.33 -15.98
CA PRO A 180 -8.77 5.65 -16.28
C PRO A 180 -8.24 6.78 -15.38
N HIS A 181 -7.68 6.45 -14.22
CA HIS A 181 -7.23 7.40 -13.20
C HIS A 181 -5.72 7.61 -13.19
N CYS A 182 -4.97 6.77 -13.92
CA CYS A 182 -3.52 6.92 -14.02
C CYS A 182 -3.15 8.08 -14.93
N PRO A 183 -2.26 8.99 -14.51
CA PRO A 183 -1.77 10.04 -15.39
C PRO A 183 -0.93 9.47 -16.53
N ALA A 184 -0.74 10.27 -17.58
CA ALA A 184 0.06 9.90 -18.73
C ALA A 184 1.47 9.42 -18.32
N GLY A 185 1.88 8.28 -18.87
CA GLY A 185 3.17 7.65 -18.56
C GLY A 185 3.17 6.74 -17.32
N LEU A 186 2.06 6.62 -16.57
CA LEU A 186 1.88 5.62 -15.53
C LEU A 186 0.86 4.56 -15.96
N ARG A 187 1.19 3.30 -15.72
CA ARG A 187 0.29 2.18 -15.99
C ARG A 187 0.47 1.08 -14.96
N ILE A 188 -0.60 0.70 -14.30
CA ILE A 188 -0.63 -0.48 -13.43
C ILE A 188 -0.75 -1.72 -14.31
N LEU A 189 0.14 -2.69 -14.10
CA LEU A 189 0.26 -3.89 -14.92
C LEU A 189 -0.43 -5.08 -14.26
N GLU A 190 -0.15 -5.28 -12.99
CA GLU A 190 -0.56 -6.44 -12.21
C GLU A 190 -0.88 -6.03 -10.78
N GLY A 191 -1.78 -6.78 -10.12
CA GLY A 191 -2.07 -6.66 -8.70
C GLY A 191 -2.11 -8.02 -8.03
N CYS A 192 -1.50 -8.14 -6.85
CA CYS A 192 -1.55 -9.34 -6.03
C CYS A 192 -1.66 -8.99 -4.54
N LEU A 193 -2.16 -9.92 -3.76
CA LEU A 193 -2.18 -9.80 -2.30
C LEU A 193 -0.93 -10.45 -1.72
N VAL A 194 -0.27 -9.73 -0.82
CA VAL A 194 0.91 -10.22 -0.09
C VAL A 194 0.65 -10.11 1.41
N PRO A 195 1.30 -10.95 2.25
CA PRO A 195 1.17 -10.86 3.70
C PRO A 195 1.50 -9.46 4.23
N ASN A 196 0.70 -8.97 5.18
CA ASN A 196 0.88 -7.62 5.72
C ASN A 196 2.14 -7.47 6.58
N HIS A 197 2.67 -8.58 7.11
CA HIS A 197 3.84 -8.60 7.99
C HIS A 197 5.16 -8.84 7.24
N GLY A 198 5.13 -8.81 5.92
CA GLY A 198 6.32 -8.96 5.08
C GLY A 198 7.32 -7.81 5.22
N SER A 199 8.52 -8.04 4.74
CA SER A 199 9.56 -7.01 4.62
C SER A 199 9.15 -5.94 3.62
N SER A 200 9.64 -4.71 3.79
CA SER A 200 9.37 -3.64 2.84
C SER A 200 9.95 -3.96 1.45
N LEU A 201 9.35 -3.40 0.39
CA LEU A 201 9.87 -3.55 -0.98
C LEU A 201 11.33 -3.13 -1.12
N VAL A 202 11.76 -2.12 -0.35
CA VAL A 202 13.16 -1.65 -0.34
C VAL A 202 14.07 -2.69 0.30
N ASP A 203 13.62 -3.34 1.37
CA ASP A 203 14.38 -4.39 2.05
C ASP A 203 14.43 -5.69 1.23
N LEU A 204 13.38 -5.99 0.47
CA LEU A 204 13.32 -7.16 -0.40
C LEU A 204 14.12 -6.98 -1.69
N ALA A 205 14.29 -5.77 -2.16
CA ALA A 205 15.01 -5.50 -3.41
C ALA A 205 16.50 -5.85 -3.26
N ARG A 206 16.98 -6.78 -4.06
CA ARG A 206 18.39 -7.21 -4.08
C ARG A 206 19.13 -6.64 -5.27
N ARG A 207 18.56 -6.76 -6.43
CA ARG A 207 19.16 -6.38 -7.70
C ARG A 207 18.14 -5.75 -8.61
N ALA A 208 18.61 -5.06 -9.65
CA ALA A 208 17.79 -4.61 -10.76
C ALA A 208 18.46 -4.93 -12.07
N ARG A 209 17.64 -5.33 -13.03
CA ARG A 209 18.05 -5.47 -14.41
C ARG A 209 17.77 -4.16 -15.15
N TRP A 210 18.78 -3.68 -15.84
CA TRP A 210 18.76 -2.41 -16.56
C TRP A 210 18.98 -2.62 -18.05
N GLN A 211 18.41 -1.69 -18.80
CA GLN A 211 18.66 -1.53 -20.22
C GLN A 211 19.08 -0.09 -20.49
N TRP A 212 20.12 0.07 -21.28
CA TRP A 212 20.56 1.36 -21.76
C TRP A 212 20.61 1.37 -23.28
N SER A 213 19.82 2.25 -23.91
CA SER A 213 19.90 2.52 -25.34
C SER A 213 21.02 3.52 -25.59
N CYS A 214 22.19 3.03 -25.96
CA CYS A 214 23.37 3.83 -26.20
C CYS A 214 23.18 4.71 -27.43
N PRO A 215 23.37 6.03 -27.34
CA PRO A 215 23.39 6.90 -28.51
C PRO A 215 24.53 6.51 -29.46
N ASP A 216 24.31 6.62 -30.77
CA ASP A 216 25.31 6.26 -31.78
C ASP A 216 26.64 7.01 -31.59
N ALA A 217 26.59 8.27 -31.17
CA ALA A 217 27.78 9.08 -30.87
C ALA A 217 28.65 8.53 -29.72
N LEU A 218 28.12 7.67 -28.85
CA LEU A 218 28.86 7.05 -27.76
C LEU A 218 29.13 5.57 -27.96
N LEU A 219 28.61 4.96 -29.04
CA LEU A 219 28.56 3.50 -29.20
C LEU A 219 29.96 2.86 -29.26
N ASP A 220 30.88 3.41 -30.05
CA ASP A 220 32.24 2.88 -30.19
C ASP A 220 33.05 3.04 -28.89
N LEU A 221 32.94 4.23 -28.26
CA LEU A 221 33.55 4.47 -26.95
C LEU A 221 32.99 3.49 -25.90
N ALA A 222 31.66 3.31 -25.89
CA ALA A 222 30.99 2.45 -24.93
C ALA A 222 31.42 0.98 -25.11
N ARG A 223 31.47 0.48 -26.30
CA ARG A 223 31.92 -0.89 -26.60
C ARG A 223 33.35 -1.12 -26.12
N THR A 224 34.27 -0.23 -26.48
CA THR A 224 35.70 -0.35 -26.13
C THR A 224 35.88 -0.27 -24.60
N ARG A 225 35.24 0.70 -23.93
CA ARG A 225 35.38 0.88 -22.47
C ARG A 225 34.71 -0.25 -21.67
N LEU A 226 33.57 -0.73 -22.12
CA LEU A 226 32.87 -1.85 -21.46
C LEU A 226 33.61 -3.17 -21.67
N GLU A 227 34.24 -3.42 -22.83
CA GLU A 227 35.10 -4.57 -23.03
C GLU A 227 36.31 -4.55 -22.08
N ALA A 228 36.97 -3.40 -21.95
CA ALA A 228 38.05 -3.20 -21.01
C ALA A 228 37.58 -3.40 -19.57
N PHE A 229 36.41 -2.87 -19.19
CA PHE A 229 35.79 -3.09 -17.88
C PHE A 229 35.51 -4.58 -17.62
N LEU A 230 34.97 -5.31 -18.60
CA LEU A 230 34.64 -6.73 -18.44
C LEU A 230 35.90 -7.60 -18.32
N SER A 231 36.99 -7.20 -18.96
CA SER A 231 38.29 -7.92 -18.94
C SER A 231 39.08 -7.60 -17.65
N ALA A 232 38.75 -6.54 -16.95
CA ALA A 232 39.43 -6.18 -15.71
C ALA A 232 39.04 -7.08 -14.54
N SER A 233 39.99 -7.44 -13.70
CA SER A 233 39.74 -8.18 -12.46
C SER A 233 39.10 -7.32 -11.36
N SER A 234 39.32 -6.00 -11.39
CA SER A 234 38.79 -5.02 -10.47
C SER A 234 38.56 -3.68 -11.19
N PHE A 235 37.53 -2.94 -10.82
CA PHE A 235 37.27 -1.62 -11.34
C PHE A 235 36.66 -0.74 -10.25
N GLU A 236 37.33 0.35 -9.91
CA GLU A 236 36.87 1.27 -8.87
C GLU A 236 36.25 2.54 -9.47
N ILE A 237 35.16 2.98 -8.88
CA ILE A 237 34.52 4.25 -9.19
C ILE A 237 34.52 5.16 -7.96
N GLU A 238 34.84 6.41 -8.17
CA GLU A 238 34.78 7.42 -7.11
C GLU A 238 33.35 7.86 -6.84
N LYS A 239 32.94 7.78 -5.57
CA LYS A 239 31.66 8.26 -5.08
C LYS A 239 31.87 9.36 -4.06
N THR A 240 31.37 10.54 -4.34
CA THR A 240 31.33 11.64 -3.36
C THR A 240 30.23 11.34 -2.32
N GLY A 241 30.58 11.44 -1.04
CA GLY A 241 29.66 11.18 0.05
C GLY A 241 30.21 11.62 1.40
N LYS A 242 29.53 11.28 2.47
CA LYS A 242 30.08 11.48 3.82
C LYS A 242 31.03 10.33 4.15
N VAL A 243 32.28 10.65 4.43
CA VAL A 243 33.30 9.75 4.98
C VAL A 243 33.59 10.27 6.37
N GLU A 244 33.35 9.46 7.41
CA GLU A 244 33.53 9.84 8.84
C GLU A 244 32.84 11.18 9.20
N GLY A 245 31.62 11.39 8.67
CA GLY A 245 30.85 12.62 8.95
C GLY A 245 31.22 13.85 8.13
N ARG A 246 32.31 13.82 7.34
CA ARG A 246 32.80 14.91 6.47
C ARG A 246 32.56 14.59 4.99
N LYS A 247 32.43 15.63 4.17
CA LYS A 247 32.41 15.45 2.70
C LYS A 247 33.75 14.84 2.26
N GLY A 248 33.70 13.69 1.61
CA GLY A 248 34.86 12.96 1.11
C GLY A 248 34.54 12.18 -0.15
N VAL A 249 35.57 11.57 -0.73
CA VAL A 249 35.47 10.67 -1.89
C VAL A 249 35.74 9.25 -1.38
N LYS A 250 34.81 8.35 -1.64
CA LYS A 250 34.97 6.91 -1.38
C LYS A 250 35.14 6.19 -2.71
N ARG A 251 36.13 5.32 -2.82
CA ARG A 251 36.29 4.41 -3.96
C ARG A 251 35.46 3.15 -3.69
N ILE A 252 34.68 2.75 -4.69
CA ILE A 252 33.81 1.58 -4.62
C ILE A 252 34.22 0.65 -5.74
N GLU A 253 34.56 -0.59 -5.38
CA GLU A 253 34.76 -1.67 -6.33
C GLU A 253 33.41 -2.06 -6.93
N VAL A 254 33.29 -2.04 -8.26
CA VAL A 254 32.00 -2.28 -8.94
C VAL A 254 32.05 -3.44 -9.92
N ARG A 255 33.23 -3.95 -10.30
CA ARG A 255 33.37 -4.98 -11.31
C ARG A 255 32.69 -6.30 -10.91
N SER A 256 32.92 -6.74 -9.67
CA SER A 256 32.34 -7.96 -9.11
C SER A 256 30.82 -7.86 -8.88
N SER A 257 30.30 -6.64 -8.73
CA SER A 257 28.90 -6.40 -8.44
C SER A 257 28.00 -6.43 -9.68
N ILE A 258 28.58 -6.22 -10.88
CA ILE A 258 27.81 -6.16 -12.13
C ILE A 258 27.79 -7.53 -12.81
N GLN A 259 26.59 -7.98 -13.21
CA GLN A 259 26.34 -9.28 -13.81
C GLN A 259 25.57 -9.13 -15.13
N ASP A 260 25.58 -10.19 -15.93
CA ASP A 260 24.77 -10.34 -17.14
C ASP A 260 24.87 -9.15 -18.12
N MET A 261 26.08 -8.56 -18.23
CA MET A 261 26.30 -7.44 -19.13
C MET A 261 26.42 -7.92 -20.56
N ALA A 262 25.48 -7.53 -21.39
CA ALA A 262 25.43 -8.00 -22.79
C ALA A 262 24.90 -6.93 -23.75
N TRP A 263 25.47 -6.91 -24.97
CA TRP A 263 25.03 -6.05 -26.06
C TRP A 263 24.08 -6.76 -27.03
N ARG A 264 23.05 -6.04 -27.47
CA ARG A 264 22.22 -6.36 -28.65
C ARG A 264 22.07 -5.10 -29.50
N GLY A 265 22.83 -5.04 -30.62
CA GLY A 265 22.91 -3.80 -31.40
C GLY A 265 23.50 -2.64 -30.56
N ASN A 266 22.76 -1.55 -30.43
CA ASN A 266 23.13 -0.41 -29.60
C ASN A 266 22.49 -0.45 -28.17
N VAL A 267 21.90 -1.57 -27.80
CA VAL A 267 21.25 -1.74 -26.49
C VAL A 267 22.13 -2.59 -25.59
N LEU A 268 22.53 -2.02 -24.45
CA LEU A 268 23.24 -2.70 -23.38
C LEU A 268 22.25 -3.15 -22.30
N THR A 269 22.28 -4.40 -21.90
CA THR A 269 21.60 -4.89 -20.71
C THR A 269 22.61 -5.28 -19.63
N PHE A 270 22.28 -5.07 -18.36
CA PHE A 270 23.11 -5.45 -17.22
C PHE A 270 22.29 -5.57 -15.94
N THR A 271 22.78 -6.37 -14.99
CA THR A 271 22.19 -6.56 -13.66
C THR A 271 23.15 -6.01 -12.62
N MET A 272 22.62 -5.23 -11.68
CA MET A 272 23.41 -4.64 -10.59
C MET A 272 22.66 -4.65 -9.24
N PRO A 273 23.38 -4.61 -8.10
CA PRO A 273 22.75 -4.41 -6.80
C PRO A 273 21.96 -3.09 -6.76
N ILE A 274 20.90 -3.08 -5.96
CA ILE A 274 20.02 -1.90 -5.83
C ILE A 274 20.10 -1.28 -4.43
N GLN A 275 20.76 -1.97 -3.49
CA GLN A 275 20.83 -1.50 -2.10
C GLN A 275 21.66 -0.22 -1.98
N PRO A 276 21.20 0.75 -1.15
CA PRO A 276 21.90 2.00 -0.97
C PRO A 276 23.34 1.78 -0.45
N GLY A 277 24.30 2.39 -1.13
CA GLY A 277 25.71 2.39 -0.67
C GLY A 277 26.59 1.34 -1.30
N GLU A 278 26.06 0.25 -1.87
CA GLU A 278 26.84 -0.81 -2.49
C GLU A 278 27.47 -0.39 -3.82
N VAL A 279 26.69 0.25 -4.68
CA VAL A 279 27.16 0.72 -5.99
C VAL A 279 26.63 2.15 -6.27
N PRO A 280 27.26 2.89 -7.20
CA PRO A 280 26.70 4.15 -7.71
C PRO A 280 25.38 3.89 -8.44
N SER A 281 24.54 4.96 -8.59
CA SER A 281 23.34 4.86 -9.44
C SER A 281 23.72 4.52 -10.90
N PRO A 282 22.85 3.84 -11.67
CA PRO A 282 23.16 3.38 -13.03
C PRO A 282 23.73 4.45 -13.96
N PRO A 283 23.22 5.70 -14.01
CA PRO A 283 23.85 6.75 -14.81
C PRO A 283 25.28 7.05 -14.38
N LYS A 284 25.56 7.09 -13.06
CA LYS A 284 26.90 7.36 -12.52
C LYS A 284 27.84 6.18 -12.74
N LEU A 285 27.32 4.97 -12.64
CA LEU A 285 28.08 3.75 -12.93
C LEU A 285 28.56 3.73 -14.38
N LEU A 286 27.64 3.86 -15.34
CA LEU A 286 27.99 3.88 -16.77
C LEU A 286 28.90 5.05 -17.10
N ALA A 287 28.61 6.23 -16.59
CA ALA A 287 29.47 7.41 -16.79
C ALA A 287 30.91 7.19 -16.28
N GLY A 288 31.06 6.58 -15.11
CA GLY A 288 32.36 6.23 -14.55
C GLY A 288 33.13 5.22 -15.38
N ILE A 289 32.46 4.19 -15.91
CA ILE A 289 33.07 3.19 -16.79
C ILE A 289 33.50 3.83 -18.13
N LEU A 290 32.63 4.68 -18.70
CA LEU A 290 32.86 5.31 -19.99
C LEU A 290 33.82 6.52 -19.91
N GLY A 291 33.98 7.10 -18.73
CA GLY A 291 34.77 8.35 -18.55
C GLY A 291 34.06 9.57 -19.13
N VAL A 292 32.71 9.62 -19.06
CA VAL A 292 31.86 10.70 -19.56
C VAL A 292 31.07 11.36 -18.42
N ASP A 293 30.43 12.51 -18.68
CA ASP A 293 29.53 13.13 -17.72
C ASP A 293 28.27 12.29 -17.52
N PRO A 294 27.78 12.09 -16.27
CA PRO A 294 26.55 11.34 -16.00
C PRO A 294 25.32 11.87 -16.74
N GLY A 295 25.25 13.15 -17.04
CA GLY A 295 24.17 13.78 -17.81
C GLY A 295 24.09 13.32 -19.27
N GLN A 296 25.15 12.71 -19.81
CA GLN A 296 25.18 12.12 -21.13
C GLN A 296 24.54 10.72 -21.17
N ILE A 297 24.39 10.07 -19.99
CA ILE A 297 23.75 8.75 -19.88
C ILE A 297 22.24 8.94 -19.81
N LYS A 298 21.59 8.97 -20.94
CA LYS A 298 20.12 9.05 -21.10
C LYS A 298 19.56 7.72 -21.58
N ASN A 299 18.23 7.63 -21.69
CA ASN A 299 17.53 6.45 -22.21
C ASN A 299 17.79 5.16 -21.41
N LEU A 300 17.86 5.32 -20.08
CA LEU A 300 17.92 4.18 -19.17
C LEU A 300 16.52 3.68 -18.85
N THR A 301 16.36 2.36 -18.86
CA THR A 301 15.13 1.69 -18.41
C THR A 301 15.50 0.64 -17.38
N ARG A 302 14.87 0.68 -16.22
CA ARG A 302 14.89 -0.45 -15.29
C ARG A 302 13.86 -1.45 -15.77
N LEU A 303 14.33 -2.61 -16.23
CA LEU A 303 13.47 -3.65 -16.78
C LEU A 303 12.68 -4.34 -15.68
N GLU A 304 13.34 -4.61 -14.55
CA GLU A 304 12.73 -5.24 -13.38
C GLU A 304 13.53 -4.99 -12.10
N VAL A 305 12.86 -5.06 -10.97
CA VAL A 305 13.45 -5.17 -9.63
C VAL A 305 13.38 -6.63 -9.21
N ILE A 306 14.52 -7.24 -8.94
CA ILE A 306 14.62 -8.61 -8.47
C ILE A 306 14.51 -8.60 -6.96
N LEU A 307 13.40 -9.12 -6.47
CA LEU A 307 13.13 -9.24 -5.03
C LEU A 307 13.78 -10.53 -4.51
N GLY A 308 14.37 -10.47 -3.33
CA GLY A 308 14.83 -11.64 -2.60
C GLY A 308 13.69 -12.36 -1.89
N GLU A 309 14.00 -13.50 -1.30
CA GLU A 309 13.10 -14.17 -0.38
C GLU A 309 12.82 -13.28 0.84
N ASP A 310 11.60 -13.32 1.33
CA ASP A 310 11.22 -12.56 2.52
C ASP A 310 11.46 -13.42 3.78
N PRO A 311 12.50 -13.13 4.57
CA PRO A 311 12.80 -13.94 5.74
C PRO A 311 11.74 -13.86 6.83
N ARG A 312 10.84 -12.86 6.77
CA ARG A 312 9.74 -12.70 7.73
C ARG A 312 8.55 -13.59 7.40
N LEU A 313 8.48 -14.17 6.19
CA LEU A 313 7.37 -15.07 5.82
C LEU A 313 7.44 -16.40 6.59
N GLU A 314 8.61 -16.89 6.95
CA GLU A 314 8.75 -18.09 7.78
C GLU A 314 8.24 -17.84 9.21
N ASP A 315 8.48 -16.65 9.76
CA ASP A 315 8.00 -16.25 11.09
C ASP A 315 6.52 -15.83 11.05
N ALA A 316 6.03 -15.26 9.96
CA ALA A 316 4.65 -14.83 9.80
C ALA A 316 3.65 -15.98 10.03
N HIS A 317 4.00 -17.20 9.60
CA HIS A 317 3.15 -18.38 9.81
C HIS A 317 2.98 -18.72 11.31
N LYS A 318 4.01 -18.53 12.12
CA LYS A 318 3.95 -18.70 13.57
C LYS A 318 3.11 -17.61 14.25
N TYR A 319 3.22 -16.36 13.78
CA TYR A 319 2.41 -15.26 14.28
C TYR A 319 0.94 -15.36 13.84
N GLU A 320 0.67 -15.74 12.60
CA GLU A 320 -0.69 -15.99 12.11
C GLU A 320 -1.40 -17.08 12.94
N THR A 321 -0.71 -18.15 13.29
CA THR A 321 -1.26 -19.21 14.12
C THR A 321 -1.54 -18.74 15.56
N LYS A 322 -0.62 -17.96 16.13
CA LYS A 322 -0.77 -17.43 17.49
C LYS A 322 -1.92 -16.40 17.57
N LEU A 323 -2.03 -15.51 16.60
CA LEU A 323 -3.11 -14.53 16.53
C LEU A 323 -4.46 -15.18 16.21
N HIS A 324 -4.47 -16.23 15.40
CA HIS A 324 -5.68 -17.01 15.12
C HIS A 324 -6.25 -17.65 16.40
N ASN A 325 -5.40 -18.24 17.23
CA ASN A 325 -5.80 -18.81 18.50
C ASN A 325 -6.35 -17.74 19.47
N ILE A 326 -5.67 -16.57 19.56
CA ILE A 326 -6.16 -15.46 20.39
C ILE A 326 -7.51 -14.93 19.87
N TYR A 327 -7.71 -14.91 18.56
CA TYR A 327 -8.95 -14.45 17.95
C TYR A 327 -10.10 -15.45 18.15
N GLU A 328 -9.83 -16.76 18.06
CA GLU A 328 -10.83 -17.80 18.35
C GLU A 328 -11.24 -17.76 19.83
N ASP A 329 -10.29 -17.59 20.74
CA ASP A 329 -10.56 -17.45 22.18
C ASP A 329 -11.39 -16.18 22.49
N ALA A 330 -11.10 -15.05 21.83
CA ALA A 330 -11.86 -13.81 21.99
C ALA A 330 -13.31 -13.94 21.45
N VAL A 331 -13.49 -14.62 20.31
CA VAL A 331 -14.83 -14.88 19.72
C VAL A 331 -15.66 -15.83 20.60
N LEU A 332 -15.03 -16.82 21.23
CA LEU A 332 -15.70 -17.71 22.17
C LEU A 332 -16.18 -16.97 23.42
N LEU A 333 -15.40 -16.01 23.93
CA LEU A 333 -15.79 -15.17 25.08
C LEU A 333 -16.96 -14.22 24.75
N GLU A 334 -17.06 -13.71 23.51
CA GLU A 334 -18.21 -12.92 23.06
C GLU A 334 -19.50 -13.76 22.93
N SER A 335 -19.41 -15.06 22.62
CA SER A 335 -20.57 -15.94 22.46
C SER A 335 -21.26 -16.29 23.77
N ASP A 336 -20.55 -16.22 24.89
CA ASP A 336 -21.06 -16.55 26.23
C ASP A 336 -21.65 -15.36 27.00
N GLY A 337 -21.75 -14.18 26.38
CA GLY A 337 -22.50 -13.02 26.91
C GLY A 337 -21.89 -12.35 28.13
N LEU A 338 -20.63 -12.59 28.45
CA LEU A 338 -19.91 -11.99 29.57
C LEU A 338 -18.66 -11.28 29.04
N VAL A 339 -18.81 -10.00 28.73
CA VAL A 339 -17.66 -9.07 28.68
C VAL A 339 -17.24 -8.79 30.11
N GLN A 340 -16.47 -9.65 30.73
CA GLN A 340 -15.59 -9.24 31.83
C GLN A 340 -14.34 -8.67 31.17
N LEU A 341 -14.18 -7.35 31.26
CA LEU A 341 -12.90 -6.70 31.11
C LEU A 341 -11.98 -7.29 32.18
N VAL A 342 -11.13 -8.21 31.81
CA VAL A 342 -9.99 -8.60 32.63
C VAL A 342 -8.98 -7.45 32.48
N GLU A 343 -9.09 -6.47 33.40
CA GLU A 343 -7.94 -5.67 33.83
C GLU A 343 -7.04 -6.65 34.59
N ASP A 344 -6.00 -7.13 33.93
CA ASP A 344 -4.74 -7.58 34.56
C ASP A 344 -3.93 -8.30 33.48
N ASP A 345 -2.96 -7.59 32.95
CA ASP A 345 -1.60 -8.08 32.69
C ASP A 345 -0.79 -7.01 31.92
N ASP A 346 -0.44 -5.96 32.67
CA ASP A 346 0.56 -4.94 32.27
C ASP A 346 2.01 -5.46 32.32
N GLU A 347 2.26 -6.77 32.32
CA GLU A 347 3.61 -7.33 32.54
C GLU A 347 4.28 -7.96 31.31
N LEU A 348 3.72 -7.87 30.09
CA LEU A 348 4.31 -8.58 28.93
C LEU A 348 4.81 -7.69 27.77
N LEU A 349 4.90 -6.36 27.95
CA LEU A 349 5.36 -5.47 26.86
C LEU A 349 6.60 -4.60 27.17
N LEU A 350 7.37 -4.91 28.21
CA LEU A 350 8.60 -4.15 28.53
C LEU A 350 9.83 -5.06 28.67
N ASP A 351 10.10 -5.92 27.69
CA ASP A 351 11.46 -6.46 27.51
C ASP A 351 11.65 -6.93 26.07
N ARG A 352 12.01 -5.97 25.21
CA ARG A 352 13.04 -5.99 24.16
C ARG A 352 12.90 -4.83 23.18
#